data_00ad9defcf9d1e469a04527e490510f2
#
_entry.id   00ad9defcf9d1e469a04527e490510f2
#
_cell.length_a   1.000
_cell.length_b   1.000
_cell.length_c   1.000
_cell.angle_alpha   90.00
_cell.angle_beta   90.00
_cell.angle_gamma   90.00
#
_symmetry.space_group_name_H-M   'P 1'
#
loop_
_entity.id
_entity.type
_entity.pdbx_description
1 polymer ?
#
loop_
_entity_poly.entity_id
_entity_poly.type
_entity_poly.pdbx_seq_one_letter_code
_entity_poly.pdbx_strand_id
1 'polypeptide(L)'
;MSDAPQLLIVADDSAPWTDAVMALASPRRHTAVVAPEAEVDTSLVEVLVGAPPDLAVIIPRCPQLRWVQSTWAGIDAIAHFASETLQITPLKGVFGPAMTEYVMGWLLAIERNVISRASHTQWTPSLEPRITGKRMGIMGTGGIGTAIALAAKSFGVEVIGLNSDGRAVDGFAACYPSADRLAFAEGLDYLVSVLPQTSQTDNLIDHEMLMRLNPRAIVINAGRGNALVEADLIASLNAGHLRAAVLDVFREEPLPADDPLWSTPGVYVTSHTAGPTPDEAVAEVFERNLKRYIAGEPLTDAVRAGRGY
;
A
#
# COMPACT_ATOMS: atom_id res chain seq x y z
N MET A 1 -10.40 39.89 13.54
CA MET A 1 -10.24 38.42 13.62
C MET A 1 -9.25 38.07 12.54
N SER A 2 -8.25 37.26 12.82
CA SER A 2 -7.25 36.83 11.81
C SER A 2 -7.95 36.11 10.68
N ASP A 3 -7.58 36.39 9.42
CA ASP A 3 -8.11 35.74 8.22
C ASP A 3 -7.40 34.41 7.92
N ALA A 4 -6.49 34.00 8.82
CA ALA A 4 -5.71 32.77 8.68
C ALA A 4 -6.57 31.51 8.89
N PRO A 5 -6.43 30.46 8.04
CA PRO A 5 -7.22 29.25 8.14
C PRO A 5 -6.85 28.43 9.36
N GLN A 6 -7.83 27.75 9.96
CA GLN A 6 -7.62 26.75 11.03
C GLN A 6 -7.50 25.33 10.49
N LEU A 7 -8.07 25.07 9.32
CA LEU A 7 -7.97 23.81 8.61
C LEU A 7 -7.46 24.12 7.19
N LEU A 8 -6.43 23.39 6.77
CA LEU A 8 -5.84 23.55 5.45
C LEU A 8 -5.92 22.23 4.69
N ILE A 9 -6.50 22.30 3.50
CA ILE A 9 -6.54 21.21 2.54
C ILE A 9 -5.40 21.46 1.55
N VAL A 10 -4.47 20.52 1.48
CA VAL A 10 -3.29 20.61 0.60
C VAL A 10 -3.54 19.69 -0.58
N ALA A 11 -3.88 20.27 -1.70
CA ALA A 11 -4.20 19.57 -2.93
C ALA A 11 -4.02 20.50 -4.13
N ASP A 12 -3.88 19.95 -5.32
CA ASP A 12 -4.12 20.72 -6.53
C ASP A 12 -5.63 20.93 -6.75
N ASP A 13 -6.00 21.92 -7.58
CA ASP A 13 -7.39 22.31 -7.83
C ASP A 13 -8.22 21.20 -8.51
N SER A 14 -7.61 20.09 -8.93
CA SER A 14 -8.24 18.98 -9.65
C SER A 14 -8.59 17.77 -8.79
N ALA A 15 -8.23 17.77 -7.51
CA ALA A 15 -8.48 16.62 -6.62
C ALA A 15 -9.98 16.48 -6.28
N PRO A 16 -10.68 15.44 -6.75
CA PRO A 16 -12.15 15.35 -6.68
C PRO A 16 -12.71 15.30 -5.25
N TRP A 17 -11.93 14.81 -4.28
CA TRP A 17 -12.33 14.72 -2.87
C TRP A 17 -12.33 16.07 -2.13
N THR A 18 -11.70 17.09 -2.70
CA THR A 18 -11.47 18.41 -2.07
C THR A 18 -12.77 19.10 -1.68
N ASP A 19 -13.73 19.16 -2.60
CA ASP A 19 -15.04 19.81 -2.38
C ASP A 19 -15.82 19.14 -1.23
N ALA A 20 -15.79 17.82 -1.16
CA ALA A 20 -16.48 17.06 -0.12
C ALA A 20 -15.86 17.32 1.27
N VAL A 21 -14.53 17.32 1.38
CA VAL A 21 -13.80 17.65 2.61
C VAL A 21 -14.03 19.11 3.00
N MET A 22 -14.01 20.04 2.05
CA MET A 22 -14.31 21.45 2.28
C MET A 22 -15.73 21.65 2.84
N ALA A 23 -16.73 20.98 2.26
CA ALA A 23 -18.12 21.05 2.71
C ALA A 23 -18.30 20.55 4.16
N LEU A 24 -17.55 19.53 4.56
CA LEU A 24 -17.56 18.99 5.93
C LEU A 24 -16.87 19.92 6.92
N ALA A 25 -15.81 20.58 6.53
CA ALA A 25 -14.94 21.39 7.39
C ALA A 25 -15.44 22.83 7.58
N SER A 26 -15.84 23.51 6.49
CA SER A 26 -16.16 24.94 6.46
C SER A 26 -17.22 25.42 7.46
N PRO A 27 -18.29 24.66 7.79
CA PRO A 27 -19.26 25.11 8.79
C PRO A 27 -18.70 25.21 10.21
N ARG A 28 -17.55 24.61 10.47
CA ARG A 28 -16.98 24.48 11.81
C ARG A 28 -15.68 25.23 12.01
N ARG A 29 -14.93 25.46 10.92
CA ARG A 29 -13.59 26.07 10.95
C ARG A 29 -13.37 26.92 9.70
N HIS A 30 -12.58 27.95 9.85
CA HIS A 30 -12.08 28.67 8.69
C HIS A 30 -11.15 27.74 7.89
N THR A 31 -11.54 27.40 6.68
CA THR A 31 -10.91 26.38 5.84
C THR A 31 -10.43 26.99 4.52
N ALA A 32 -9.26 26.59 4.07
CA ALA A 32 -8.72 26.95 2.78
C ALA A 32 -8.19 25.73 2.03
N VAL A 33 -8.18 25.77 0.70
CA VAL A 33 -7.51 24.83 -0.18
C VAL A 33 -6.30 25.53 -0.78
N VAL A 34 -5.15 24.87 -0.78
CA VAL A 34 -3.90 25.43 -1.29
C VAL A 34 -3.09 24.39 -2.03
N ALA A 35 -2.34 24.81 -3.03
CA ALA A 35 -1.30 23.99 -3.63
C ALA A 35 -0.15 23.76 -2.62
N PRO A 36 0.62 22.67 -2.75
CA PRO A 36 1.69 22.32 -1.80
C PRO A 36 2.74 23.42 -1.57
N GLU A 37 3.10 24.15 -2.62
CA GLU A 37 4.10 25.24 -2.57
C GLU A 37 3.50 26.61 -2.25
N ALA A 38 2.19 26.72 -2.03
CA ALA A 38 1.54 28.01 -1.82
C ALA A 38 2.09 28.76 -0.60
N GLU A 39 2.25 30.06 -0.74
CA GLU A 39 2.49 30.96 0.38
C GLU A 39 1.14 31.28 1.07
N VAL A 40 0.92 30.69 2.23
CA VAL A 40 -0.28 30.87 3.05
C VAL A 40 0.11 31.10 4.50
N ASP A 41 -0.67 31.92 5.21
CA ASP A 41 -0.52 32.08 6.66
C ASP A 41 -0.97 30.79 7.38
N THR A 42 0.00 30.07 7.92
CA THR A 42 -0.21 28.81 8.64
C THR A 42 -0.23 28.96 10.15
N SER A 43 -0.21 30.21 10.66
CA SER A 43 -0.06 30.50 12.11
C SER A 43 -1.19 29.94 12.98
N LEU A 44 -2.39 29.76 12.42
CA LEU A 44 -3.56 29.24 13.11
C LEU A 44 -3.98 27.82 12.68
N VAL A 45 -3.21 27.17 11.77
CA VAL A 45 -3.56 25.86 11.26
C VAL A 45 -3.42 24.80 12.34
N GLU A 46 -4.52 24.16 12.69
CA GLU A 46 -4.60 23.04 13.64
C GLU A 46 -4.75 21.69 12.93
N VAL A 47 -5.31 21.68 11.72
CA VAL A 47 -5.63 20.46 10.96
C VAL A 47 -5.13 20.59 9.52
N LEU A 48 -4.43 19.56 9.05
CA LEU A 48 -4.02 19.41 7.65
C LEU A 48 -4.68 18.16 7.03
N VAL A 49 -5.06 18.28 5.75
CA VAL A 49 -5.54 17.15 4.94
C VAL A 49 -4.81 17.17 3.60
N GLY A 50 -4.27 16.03 3.16
CA GLY A 50 -3.58 15.97 1.87
C GLY A 50 -2.76 14.69 1.66
N ALA A 51 -2.03 14.65 0.55
CA ALA A 51 -1.10 13.57 0.25
C ALA A 51 0.20 13.70 1.07
N PRO A 52 0.78 12.61 1.57
CA PRO A 52 1.97 12.65 2.42
C PRO A 52 3.15 13.46 1.88
N PRO A 53 3.54 13.38 0.59
CA PRO A 53 4.63 14.21 0.07
C PRO A 53 4.36 15.70 0.19
N ASP A 54 3.14 16.14 -0.10
CA ASP A 54 2.73 17.54 -0.05
C ASP A 54 2.65 18.03 1.40
N LEU A 55 2.11 17.19 2.29
CA LEU A 55 2.02 17.47 3.71
C LEU A 55 3.40 17.62 4.37
N ALA A 56 4.40 16.84 3.93
CA ALA A 56 5.76 16.91 4.48
C ALA A 56 6.39 18.30 4.30
N VAL A 57 6.01 19.04 3.25
CA VAL A 57 6.48 20.41 2.98
C VAL A 57 5.83 21.43 3.91
N ILE A 58 4.56 21.23 4.25
CA ILE A 58 3.74 22.22 4.99
C ILE A 58 3.78 22.00 6.50
N ILE A 59 3.83 20.76 6.99
CA ILE A 59 3.85 20.43 8.42
C ILE A 59 4.83 21.29 9.23
N PRO A 60 6.11 21.48 8.82
CA PRO A 60 7.07 22.28 9.58
C PRO A 60 6.70 23.78 9.70
N ARG A 61 5.79 24.27 8.86
CA ARG A 61 5.34 25.66 8.83
C ARG A 61 4.12 25.93 9.74
N CYS A 62 3.53 24.89 10.35
CA CYS A 62 2.28 24.97 11.10
C CYS A 62 2.53 24.85 12.62
N PRO A 63 2.79 25.95 13.35
CA PRO A 63 3.20 25.91 14.76
C PRO A 63 2.10 25.43 15.71
N GLN A 64 0.82 25.46 15.30
CA GLN A 64 -0.32 25.05 16.11
C GLN A 64 -0.93 23.72 15.67
N LEU A 65 -0.26 22.98 14.77
CA LEU A 65 -0.76 21.73 14.19
C LEU A 65 -0.97 20.66 15.25
N ARG A 66 -2.13 20.01 15.22
CA ARG A 66 -2.53 18.95 16.14
C ARG A 66 -2.96 17.66 15.44
N TRP A 67 -3.48 17.77 14.22
CA TRP A 67 -3.94 16.61 13.47
C TRP A 67 -3.62 16.73 11.97
N VAL A 68 -3.13 15.64 11.43
CA VAL A 68 -2.91 15.45 9.99
C VAL A 68 -3.72 14.24 9.52
N GLN A 69 -4.64 14.45 8.57
CA GLN A 69 -5.32 13.38 7.85
C GLN A 69 -4.63 13.17 6.50
N SER A 70 -4.01 12.01 6.33
CA SER A 70 -3.47 11.60 5.04
C SER A 70 -4.57 11.10 4.12
N THR A 71 -4.45 11.38 2.82
CA THR A 71 -5.28 10.80 1.76
C THR A 71 -4.73 9.47 1.23
N TRP A 72 -3.60 8.99 1.77
CA TRP A 72 -2.99 7.71 1.41
C TRP A 72 -2.91 6.76 2.60
N ALA A 73 -2.81 5.45 2.31
CA ALA A 73 -2.52 4.43 3.32
C ALA A 73 -1.08 4.53 3.84
N GLY A 74 -0.12 4.72 2.94
CA GLY A 74 1.29 4.92 3.27
C GLY A 74 1.55 6.34 3.72
N ILE A 75 2.24 6.49 4.85
CA ILE A 75 2.56 7.79 5.45
C ILE A 75 4.05 7.96 5.68
N ASP A 76 4.86 7.22 4.94
CA ASP A 76 6.32 7.14 5.14
C ASP A 76 6.98 8.53 5.17
N ALA A 77 6.54 9.45 4.30
CA ALA A 77 7.06 10.81 4.23
C ALA A 77 6.76 11.67 5.48
N ILE A 78 5.72 11.35 6.25
CA ILE A 78 5.25 12.19 7.37
C ILE A 78 5.21 11.47 8.72
N ALA A 79 5.41 10.15 8.76
CA ALA A 79 5.32 9.36 9.99
C ALA A 79 6.23 9.88 11.12
N HIS A 80 7.40 10.41 10.76
CA HIS A 80 8.40 10.94 11.70
C HIS A 80 7.95 12.22 12.44
N PHE A 81 6.93 12.92 11.94
CA PHE A 81 6.35 14.09 12.64
C PHE A 81 5.37 13.68 13.76
N ALA A 82 4.89 12.42 13.79
CA ALA A 82 3.96 11.99 14.83
C ALA A 82 4.57 12.12 16.23
N SER A 83 3.81 12.73 17.15
CA SER A 83 4.25 13.01 18.51
C SER A 83 3.06 12.93 19.48
N GLU A 84 3.30 13.20 20.76
CA GLU A 84 2.22 13.32 21.76
C GLU A 84 1.25 14.47 21.46
N THR A 85 1.72 15.51 20.76
CA THR A 85 0.92 16.70 20.44
C THR A 85 0.41 16.73 19.00
N LEU A 86 0.97 15.91 18.10
CA LEU A 86 0.58 15.82 16.71
C LEU A 86 0.15 14.40 16.33
N GLN A 87 -1.13 14.21 16.09
CA GLN A 87 -1.68 12.94 15.62
C GLN A 87 -1.68 12.91 14.08
N ILE A 88 -1.26 11.79 13.53
CA ILE A 88 -1.32 11.51 12.08
C ILE A 88 -2.22 10.31 11.85
N THR A 89 -3.22 10.48 11.00
CA THR A 89 -4.16 9.43 10.62
C THR A 89 -4.01 9.09 9.14
N PRO A 90 -3.59 7.87 8.77
CA PRO A 90 -3.59 7.41 7.39
C PRO A 90 -5.02 7.15 6.89
N LEU A 91 -5.18 7.06 5.58
CA LEU A 91 -6.42 6.57 4.99
C LEU A 91 -6.43 5.03 5.10
N LYS A 92 -7.19 4.47 6.05
CA LYS A 92 -7.26 3.03 6.31
C LYS A 92 -8.63 2.44 6.01
N GLY A 93 -8.63 1.12 5.68
CA GLY A 93 -9.84 0.33 5.51
C GLY A 93 -10.51 0.43 4.14
N VAL A 94 -9.99 1.22 3.21
CA VAL A 94 -10.62 1.53 1.93
C VAL A 94 -9.96 0.88 0.72
N PHE A 95 -8.70 0.50 0.82
CA PHE A 95 -7.91 -0.04 -0.31
C PHE A 95 -8.11 -1.54 -0.58
N GLY A 96 -8.80 -2.26 0.32
CA GLY A 96 -9.00 -3.71 0.21
C GLY A 96 -9.53 -4.17 -1.14
N PRO A 97 -10.63 -3.60 -1.67
CA PRO A 97 -11.19 -3.97 -2.97
C PRO A 97 -10.21 -3.78 -4.13
N ALA A 98 -9.68 -2.57 -4.33
CA ALA A 98 -8.76 -2.26 -5.44
C ALA A 98 -7.49 -3.13 -5.42
N MET A 99 -6.86 -3.26 -4.25
CA MET A 99 -5.67 -4.10 -4.08
C MET A 99 -5.97 -5.59 -4.33
N THR A 100 -7.18 -6.03 -4.00
CA THR A 100 -7.62 -7.40 -4.30
C THR A 100 -7.80 -7.61 -5.80
N GLU A 101 -8.44 -6.68 -6.49
CA GLU A 101 -8.62 -6.70 -7.94
C GLU A 101 -7.25 -6.69 -8.65
N TYR A 102 -6.32 -5.86 -8.20
CA TYR A 102 -4.97 -5.81 -8.74
C TYR A 102 -4.25 -7.16 -8.59
N VAL A 103 -4.14 -7.68 -7.36
CA VAL A 103 -3.39 -8.91 -7.09
C VAL A 103 -4.03 -10.12 -7.79
N MET A 104 -5.34 -10.29 -7.68
CA MET A 104 -6.04 -11.41 -8.31
C MET A 104 -6.08 -11.28 -9.82
N GLY A 105 -6.21 -10.07 -10.35
CA GLY A 105 -6.17 -9.79 -11.78
C GLY A 105 -4.85 -10.23 -12.41
N TRP A 106 -3.72 -9.80 -11.86
CA TRP A 106 -2.40 -10.21 -12.32
C TRP A 106 -2.14 -11.71 -12.16
N LEU A 107 -2.49 -12.26 -10.99
CA LEU A 107 -2.31 -13.69 -10.73
C LEU A 107 -3.07 -14.55 -11.74
N LEU A 108 -4.34 -14.25 -11.99
CA LEU A 108 -5.15 -14.97 -12.97
C LEU A 108 -4.64 -14.75 -14.40
N ALA A 109 -4.22 -13.54 -14.75
CA ALA A 109 -3.67 -13.23 -16.09
C ALA A 109 -2.40 -14.05 -16.38
N ILE A 110 -1.50 -14.18 -15.41
CA ILE A 110 -0.27 -14.95 -15.55
C ILE A 110 -0.58 -16.46 -15.53
N GLU A 111 -1.34 -16.96 -14.54
CA GLU A 111 -1.61 -18.40 -14.41
C GLU A 111 -2.39 -18.96 -15.61
N ARG A 112 -3.36 -18.22 -16.11
CA ARG A 112 -4.18 -18.62 -17.25
C ARG A 112 -3.54 -18.28 -18.61
N ASN A 113 -2.28 -17.80 -18.62
CA ASN A 113 -1.56 -17.35 -19.80
C ASN A 113 -2.33 -16.31 -20.65
N VAL A 114 -3.19 -15.49 -20.03
CA VAL A 114 -4.03 -14.51 -20.75
C VAL A 114 -3.17 -13.55 -21.56
N ILE A 115 -2.07 -13.04 -20.96
CA ILE A 115 -1.20 -12.06 -21.60
C ILE A 115 -0.55 -12.62 -22.88
N SER A 116 0.01 -13.84 -22.82
CA SER A 116 0.66 -14.44 -23.97
C SER A 116 -0.35 -14.88 -25.03
N ARG A 117 -1.53 -15.33 -24.62
CA ARG A 117 -2.58 -15.77 -25.56
C ARG A 117 -3.30 -14.65 -26.27
N ALA A 118 -3.35 -13.45 -25.68
CA ALA A 118 -4.01 -12.30 -26.30
C ALA A 118 -3.41 -11.94 -27.68
N SER A 119 -2.15 -12.33 -27.94
CA SER A 119 -1.46 -12.12 -29.21
C SER A 119 -1.50 -13.32 -30.17
N HIS A 120 -2.17 -14.44 -29.82
CA HIS A 120 -2.22 -15.60 -30.69
C HIS A 120 -3.13 -15.33 -31.88
N THR A 121 -2.63 -15.72 -33.09
CA THR A 121 -3.37 -15.61 -34.32
C THR A 121 -3.79 -16.98 -34.88
N GLN A 122 -3.47 -18.07 -34.17
CA GLN A 122 -3.77 -19.44 -34.56
C GLN A 122 -4.47 -20.18 -33.45
N TRP A 123 -5.35 -21.11 -33.82
CA TRP A 123 -5.99 -22.03 -32.89
C TRP A 123 -4.97 -22.98 -32.27
N THR A 124 -4.60 -22.76 -31.00
CA THR A 124 -3.60 -23.56 -30.27
C THR A 124 -4.20 -24.06 -28.97
N PRO A 125 -4.77 -25.28 -28.95
CA PRO A 125 -5.31 -25.84 -27.71
C PRO A 125 -4.17 -26.17 -26.73
N SER A 126 -4.34 -25.79 -25.45
CA SER A 126 -3.46 -26.21 -24.37
C SER A 126 -4.23 -26.29 -23.07
N LEU A 127 -3.72 -27.10 -22.13
CA LEU A 127 -4.24 -27.17 -20.76
C LEU A 127 -3.58 -26.05 -19.95
N GLU A 128 -4.39 -25.07 -19.55
CA GLU A 128 -3.92 -23.99 -18.70
C GLU A 128 -3.89 -24.40 -17.23
N PRO A 129 -2.88 -24.00 -16.48
CA PRO A 129 -2.81 -24.22 -15.04
C PRO A 129 -4.04 -23.63 -14.30
N ARG A 130 -4.34 -24.19 -13.16
CA ARG A 130 -5.40 -23.71 -12.26
C ARG A 130 -4.79 -23.23 -10.97
N ILE A 131 -5.40 -22.19 -10.37
CA ILE A 131 -4.95 -21.69 -9.06
C ILE A 131 -5.51 -22.50 -7.90
N THR A 132 -6.59 -23.25 -8.12
CA THR A 132 -7.22 -24.13 -7.11
C THR A 132 -6.21 -25.14 -6.55
N GLY A 133 -6.11 -25.24 -5.24
CA GLY A 133 -5.17 -26.14 -4.54
C GLY A 133 -3.75 -25.63 -4.43
N LYS A 134 -3.47 -24.43 -4.95
CA LYS A 134 -2.19 -23.73 -4.81
C LYS A 134 -2.07 -23.08 -3.44
N ARG A 135 -0.82 -22.75 -3.03
CA ARG A 135 -0.50 -22.09 -1.76
C ARG A 135 -0.01 -20.66 -1.98
N MET A 136 -0.64 -19.74 -1.28
CA MET A 136 -0.29 -18.29 -1.32
C MET A 136 0.18 -17.85 0.07
N GLY A 137 1.34 -17.22 0.11
CA GLY A 137 1.82 -16.48 1.27
C GLY A 137 1.58 -14.99 1.08
N ILE A 138 0.95 -14.35 2.07
CA ILE A 138 0.74 -12.90 2.08
C ILE A 138 1.55 -12.28 3.22
N MET A 139 2.49 -11.42 2.85
CA MET A 139 3.30 -10.62 3.78
C MET A 139 2.54 -9.33 4.09
N GLY A 140 2.08 -9.21 5.35
CA GLY A 140 1.18 -8.16 5.82
C GLY A 140 -0.27 -8.66 5.95
N THR A 141 -0.70 -9.00 7.17
CA THR A 141 -2.03 -9.55 7.49
C THR A 141 -3.01 -8.47 7.99
N GLY A 142 -2.81 -7.22 7.57
CA GLY A 142 -3.72 -6.10 7.84
C GLY A 142 -4.96 -6.14 6.93
N GLY A 143 -5.72 -5.03 6.91
CA GLY A 143 -6.98 -4.96 6.14
C GLY A 143 -6.83 -5.32 4.66
N ILE A 144 -5.75 -4.86 3.99
CA ILE A 144 -5.47 -5.19 2.58
C ILE A 144 -5.15 -6.68 2.43
N GLY A 145 -4.19 -7.21 3.21
CA GLY A 145 -3.82 -8.62 3.12
C GLY A 145 -4.97 -9.56 3.43
N THR A 146 -5.84 -9.21 4.40
CA THR A 146 -7.04 -9.98 4.71
C THR A 146 -8.05 -9.97 3.56
N ALA A 147 -8.26 -8.84 2.90
CA ALA A 147 -9.14 -8.75 1.74
C ALA A 147 -8.65 -9.65 0.58
N ILE A 148 -7.35 -9.60 0.28
CA ILE A 148 -6.73 -10.48 -0.73
C ILE A 148 -6.85 -11.95 -0.33
N ALA A 149 -6.62 -12.29 0.94
CA ALA A 149 -6.72 -13.66 1.45
C ALA A 149 -8.12 -14.23 1.26
N LEU A 150 -9.16 -13.47 1.61
CA LEU A 150 -10.56 -13.89 1.44
C LEU A 150 -10.92 -14.13 -0.02
N ALA A 151 -10.47 -13.27 -0.92
CA ALA A 151 -10.68 -13.45 -2.36
C ALA A 151 -9.94 -14.69 -2.89
N ALA A 152 -8.67 -14.87 -2.57
CA ALA A 152 -7.88 -16.04 -3.00
C ALA A 152 -8.49 -17.35 -2.52
N LYS A 153 -9.01 -17.40 -1.29
CA LYS A 153 -9.72 -18.57 -0.75
C LYS A 153 -10.97 -18.93 -1.56
N SER A 154 -11.70 -17.94 -2.11
CA SER A 154 -12.89 -18.22 -2.94
C SER A 154 -12.54 -18.96 -4.24
N PHE A 155 -11.29 -18.90 -4.69
CA PHE A 155 -10.75 -19.68 -5.79
C PHE A 155 -10.14 -21.02 -5.37
N GLY A 156 -10.24 -21.39 -4.09
CA GLY A 156 -9.69 -22.64 -3.56
C GLY A 156 -8.17 -22.61 -3.35
N VAL A 157 -7.59 -21.43 -3.13
CA VAL A 157 -6.18 -21.24 -2.76
C VAL A 157 -6.04 -21.39 -1.24
N GLU A 158 -5.03 -22.13 -0.77
CA GLU A 158 -4.63 -22.13 0.63
C GLU A 158 -3.82 -20.86 0.92
N VAL A 159 -4.25 -20.06 1.92
CA VAL A 159 -3.59 -18.78 2.21
C VAL A 159 -3.00 -18.80 3.61
N ILE A 160 -1.71 -18.48 3.72
CA ILE A 160 -0.99 -18.25 4.98
C ILE A 160 -0.46 -16.83 5.03
N GLY A 161 -0.26 -16.31 6.24
CA GLY A 161 0.15 -14.93 6.49
C GLY A 161 1.51 -14.81 7.14
N LEU A 162 2.20 -13.69 6.88
CA LEU A 162 3.37 -13.25 7.64
C LEU A 162 3.05 -11.89 8.29
N ASN A 163 3.26 -11.79 9.60
CA ASN A 163 3.14 -10.53 10.34
C ASN A 163 4.26 -10.40 11.39
N SER A 164 4.31 -9.30 12.13
CA SER A 164 5.42 -9.00 13.03
C SER A 164 5.63 -10.02 14.16
N ASP A 165 4.56 -10.64 14.64
CA ASP A 165 4.52 -11.45 15.88
C ASP A 165 3.92 -12.85 15.72
N GLY A 166 3.48 -13.22 14.51
CA GLY A 166 2.87 -14.52 14.23
C GLY A 166 1.44 -14.68 14.75
N ARG A 167 0.81 -13.58 15.21
CA ARG A 167 -0.57 -13.67 15.71
C ARG A 167 -1.52 -14.17 14.63
N ALA A 168 -2.44 -15.04 15.04
CA ALA A 168 -3.49 -15.51 14.16
C ALA A 168 -4.39 -14.35 13.68
N VAL A 169 -4.76 -14.40 12.40
CA VAL A 169 -5.67 -13.44 11.77
C VAL A 169 -6.71 -14.23 10.98
N ASP A 170 -7.97 -13.85 11.13
CA ASP A 170 -9.07 -14.47 10.39
C ASP A 170 -8.86 -14.33 8.87
N GLY A 171 -9.15 -15.42 8.15
CA GLY A 171 -8.91 -15.48 6.70
C GLY A 171 -7.62 -16.21 6.33
N PHE A 172 -6.68 -16.43 7.24
CA PHE A 172 -5.45 -17.18 7.01
C PHE A 172 -5.51 -18.56 7.67
N ALA A 173 -4.96 -19.58 7.00
CA ALA A 173 -4.87 -20.93 7.57
C ALA A 173 -3.84 -21.00 8.72
N ALA A 174 -2.77 -20.21 8.62
CA ALA A 174 -1.76 -20.02 9.64
C ALA A 174 -1.10 -18.64 9.46
N CYS A 175 -0.54 -18.07 10.54
CA CYS A 175 0.29 -16.87 10.48
C CYS A 175 1.66 -17.17 11.11
N TYR A 176 2.69 -16.62 10.48
CA TYR A 176 4.09 -16.75 10.90
C TYR A 176 4.63 -15.40 11.34
N PRO A 177 5.49 -15.33 12.36
CA PRO A 177 6.21 -14.12 12.70
C PRO A 177 7.27 -13.81 11.64
N SER A 178 7.65 -12.55 11.48
CA SER A 178 8.68 -12.12 10.51
C SER A 178 10.02 -12.83 10.72
N ALA A 179 10.35 -13.24 11.95
CA ALA A 179 11.54 -14.02 12.26
C ALA A 179 11.57 -15.41 11.56
N ASP A 180 10.40 -15.99 11.30
CA ASP A 180 10.25 -17.31 10.68
C ASP A 180 9.93 -17.20 9.18
N ARG A 181 10.35 -16.12 8.51
CA ARG A 181 10.05 -15.82 7.10
C ARG A 181 10.43 -16.94 6.14
N LEU A 182 11.49 -17.70 6.44
CA LEU A 182 11.92 -18.82 5.59
C LEU A 182 10.98 -20.02 5.71
N ALA A 183 10.52 -20.33 6.92
CA ALA A 183 9.52 -21.38 7.13
C ALA A 183 8.17 -20.98 6.52
N PHE A 184 7.81 -19.70 6.57
CA PHE A 184 6.64 -19.16 5.87
C PHE A 184 6.73 -19.35 4.36
N ALA A 185 7.90 -19.08 3.76
CA ALA A 185 8.10 -19.15 2.31
C ALA A 185 8.12 -20.56 1.74
N GLU A 186 8.34 -21.58 2.58
CA GLU A 186 8.55 -22.96 2.12
C GLU A 186 7.38 -23.48 1.30
N GLY A 187 7.65 -23.78 0.03
CA GLY A 187 6.69 -24.41 -0.87
C GLY A 187 5.50 -23.54 -1.28
N LEU A 188 5.62 -22.21 -1.26
CA LEU A 188 4.59 -21.31 -1.78
C LEU A 188 4.61 -21.27 -3.31
N ASP A 189 3.45 -21.31 -3.92
CA ASP A 189 3.27 -21.07 -5.36
C ASP A 189 3.17 -19.56 -5.65
N TYR A 190 2.66 -18.78 -4.68
CA TYR A 190 2.47 -17.34 -4.78
C TYR A 190 2.97 -16.63 -3.53
N LEU A 191 3.76 -15.59 -3.73
CA LEU A 191 4.18 -14.68 -2.68
C LEU A 191 3.65 -13.29 -2.98
N VAL A 192 2.83 -12.75 -2.08
CA VAL A 192 2.26 -11.40 -2.19
C VAL A 192 2.77 -10.54 -1.03
N SER A 193 3.38 -9.41 -1.33
CA SER A 193 3.81 -8.43 -0.34
C SER A 193 2.93 -7.19 -0.38
N VAL A 194 2.35 -6.85 0.77
CA VAL A 194 1.64 -5.59 1.05
C VAL A 194 2.18 -4.96 2.35
N LEU A 195 3.48 -5.10 2.56
CA LEU A 195 4.18 -4.58 3.73
C LEU A 195 4.37 -3.07 3.66
N PRO A 196 4.30 -2.35 4.80
CA PRO A 196 4.71 -0.96 4.89
C PRO A 196 6.25 -0.84 4.85
N GLN A 197 6.76 0.35 4.62
CA GLN A 197 8.19 0.65 4.70
C GLN A 197 8.59 0.88 6.16
N THR A 198 9.42 -0.01 6.68
CA THR A 198 10.02 0.08 8.01
C THR A 198 11.40 -0.56 8.00
N SER A 199 12.24 -0.27 9.00
CA SER A 199 13.52 -0.97 9.17
C SER A 199 13.40 -2.48 9.36
N GLN A 200 12.24 -2.95 9.83
CA GLN A 200 11.97 -4.38 10.04
C GLN A 200 11.48 -5.08 8.77
N THR A 201 11.04 -4.33 7.76
CA THR A 201 10.57 -4.89 6.49
C THR A 201 11.61 -4.76 5.37
N ASP A 202 12.74 -4.12 5.65
CA ASP A 202 13.80 -3.92 4.67
C ASP A 202 14.48 -5.25 4.31
N ASN A 203 14.58 -5.53 3.00
CA ASN A 203 15.22 -6.74 2.46
C ASN A 203 14.63 -8.08 2.95
N LEU A 204 13.38 -8.13 3.37
CA LEU A 204 12.76 -9.39 3.81
C LEU A 204 12.66 -10.44 2.69
N ILE A 205 12.45 -9.99 1.44
CA ILE A 205 12.38 -10.86 0.25
C ILE A 205 13.74 -10.82 -0.43
N ASP A 206 14.65 -11.66 0.05
CA ASP A 206 16.00 -11.85 -0.44
C ASP A 206 16.16 -13.17 -1.19
N HIS A 207 17.37 -13.46 -1.66
CA HIS A 207 17.72 -14.70 -2.34
C HIS A 207 17.30 -15.94 -1.56
N GLU A 208 17.58 -15.97 -0.25
CA GLU A 208 17.29 -17.15 0.58
C GLU A 208 15.79 -17.43 0.65
N MET A 209 14.97 -16.37 0.82
CA MET A 209 13.51 -16.50 0.83
C MET A 209 12.96 -16.90 -0.54
N LEU A 210 13.46 -16.30 -1.62
CA LEU A 210 13.01 -16.62 -2.98
C LEU A 210 13.29 -18.08 -3.35
N MET A 211 14.41 -18.65 -2.88
CA MET A 211 14.77 -20.04 -3.13
C MET A 211 13.93 -21.07 -2.33
N ARG A 212 13.16 -20.63 -1.31
CA ARG A 212 12.20 -21.46 -0.58
C ARG A 212 10.85 -21.62 -1.29
N LEU A 213 10.56 -20.72 -2.20
CA LEU A 213 9.33 -20.79 -3.00
C LEU A 213 9.34 -22.02 -3.90
N ASN A 214 8.17 -22.52 -4.28
CA ASN A 214 8.07 -23.56 -5.29
C ASN A 214 8.73 -23.12 -6.61
N PRO A 215 9.38 -24.05 -7.34
CA PRO A 215 9.82 -23.75 -8.69
C PRO A 215 8.67 -23.19 -9.53
N ARG A 216 8.93 -22.10 -10.26
CA ARG A 216 7.97 -21.35 -11.06
C ARG A 216 6.89 -20.60 -10.26
N ALA A 217 7.20 -20.27 -9.00
CA ALA A 217 6.36 -19.39 -8.21
C ALA A 217 6.19 -17.99 -8.85
N ILE A 218 5.12 -17.31 -8.48
CA ILE A 218 4.85 -15.91 -8.87
C ILE A 218 5.00 -15.03 -7.64
N VAL A 219 5.74 -13.92 -7.78
CA VAL A 219 5.92 -12.90 -6.75
C VAL A 219 5.15 -11.64 -7.14
N ILE A 220 4.38 -11.07 -6.22
CA ILE A 220 3.68 -9.79 -6.41
C ILE A 220 4.07 -8.85 -5.27
N ASN A 221 4.66 -7.70 -5.59
CA ASN A 221 4.93 -6.66 -4.60
C ASN A 221 4.09 -5.42 -4.90
N ALA A 222 3.09 -5.18 -4.06
CA ALA A 222 2.20 -4.03 -4.10
C ALA A 222 2.17 -3.30 -2.74
N GLY A 223 3.21 -3.49 -1.93
CA GLY A 223 3.39 -2.81 -0.65
C GLY A 223 4.38 -1.66 -0.75
N ARG A 224 5.68 -1.95 -0.52
CA ARG A 224 6.80 -1.02 -0.66
C ARG A 224 8.01 -1.71 -1.26
N GLY A 225 8.78 -0.98 -2.06
CA GLY A 225 9.94 -1.52 -2.79
C GLY A 225 11.08 -2.00 -1.89
N ASN A 226 11.27 -1.38 -0.72
CA ASN A 226 12.32 -1.75 0.23
C ASN A 226 12.25 -3.20 0.72
N ALA A 227 11.07 -3.83 0.69
CA ALA A 227 10.90 -5.20 1.14
C ALA A 227 11.60 -6.24 0.23
N LEU A 228 11.87 -5.90 -1.01
CA LEU A 228 12.44 -6.79 -2.03
C LEU A 228 13.88 -6.41 -2.36
N VAL A 229 14.75 -7.42 -2.45
CA VAL A 229 16.08 -7.30 -3.05
C VAL A 229 15.95 -7.55 -4.57
N GLU A 230 15.90 -6.47 -5.35
CA GLU A 230 15.60 -6.52 -6.79
C GLU A 230 16.63 -7.33 -7.58
N ALA A 231 17.91 -7.25 -7.22
CA ALA A 231 18.98 -8.04 -7.83
C ALA A 231 18.77 -9.56 -7.64
N ASP A 232 18.30 -9.98 -6.47
CA ASP A 232 18.02 -11.39 -6.17
C ASP A 232 16.80 -11.89 -6.94
N LEU A 233 15.78 -11.04 -7.10
CA LEU A 233 14.62 -11.34 -7.92
C LEU A 233 15.01 -11.56 -9.38
N ILE A 234 15.80 -10.63 -9.96
CA ILE A 234 16.31 -10.72 -11.34
C ILE A 234 17.11 -12.01 -11.53
N ALA A 235 18.01 -12.32 -10.60
CA ALA A 235 18.79 -13.56 -10.64
C ALA A 235 17.90 -14.81 -10.62
N SER A 236 16.87 -14.84 -9.77
CA SER A 236 15.94 -15.96 -9.64
C SER A 236 15.07 -16.16 -10.91
N LEU A 237 14.65 -15.07 -11.55
CA LEU A 237 13.92 -15.10 -12.82
C LEU A 237 14.81 -15.59 -13.96
N ASN A 238 16.03 -15.05 -14.08
CA ASN A 238 16.99 -15.46 -15.11
C ASN A 238 17.43 -16.92 -14.99
N ALA A 239 17.52 -17.44 -13.77
CA ALA A 239 17.76 -18.86 -13.49
C ALA A 239 16.54 -19.75 -13.80
N GLY A 240 15.37 -19.19 -14.11
CA GLY A 240 14.12 -19.91 -14.35
C GLY A 240 13.50 -20.53 -13.10
N HIS A 241 13.97 -20.18 -11.90
CA HIS A 241 13.39 -20.61 -10.63
C HIS A 241 12.00 -19.98 -10.44
N LEU A 242 11.87 -18.67 -10.62
CA LEU A 242 10.59 -17.99 -10.63
C LEU A 242 9.97 -17.95 -12.03
N ARG A 243 8.65 -17.95 -12.10
CA ARG A 243 7.90 -17.81 -13.35
C ARG A 243 7.71 -16.35 -13.74
N ALA A 244 7.35 -15.52 -12.79
CA ALA A 244 7.06 -14.12 -13.01
C ALA A 244 7.14 -13.30 -11.71
N ALA A 245 7.31 -12.00 -11.87
CA ALA A 245 7.15 -11.02 -10.82
C ALA A 245 6.28 -9.86 -11.31
N VAL A 246 5.36 -9.39 -10.46
CA VAL A 246 4.58 -8.17 -10.69
C VAL A 246 5.00 -7.17 -9.63
N LEU A 247 5.53 -6.04 -10.06
CA LEU A 247 6.07 -5.01 -9.19
C LEU A 247 5.32 -3.71 -9.45
N ASP A 248 4.60 -3.25 -8.43
CA ASP A 248 3.92 -1.95 -8.44
C ASP A 248 4.75 -0.87 -7.77
N VAL A 249 5.72 -1.28 -6.95
CA VAL A 249 6.53 -0.42 -6.08
C VAL A 249 8.01 -0.79 -6.16
N PHE A 250 8.89 0.22 -6.01
CA PHE A 250 10.33 0.10 -6.24
C PHE A 250 11.11 0.77 -5.10
N ARG A 251 12.43 0.47 -5.01
CA ARG A 251 13.32 1.15 -4.07
C ARG A 251 13.52 2.61 -4.41
N GLU A 252 13.56 2.90 -5.70
CA GLU A 252 13.62 4.25 -6.25
C GLU A 252 12.37 4.48 -7.11
N GLU A 253 11.61 5.51 -6.78
CA GLU A 253 10.42 5.91 -7.51
C GLU A 253 10.50 7.40 -7.88
N PRO A 254 10.29 7.76 -9.15
CA PRO A 254 9.97 6.90 -10.30
C PRO A 254 11.10 5.94 -10.67
N LEU A 255 10.75 4.70 -11.11
CA LEU A 255 11.74 3.71 -11.55
C LEU A 255 12.60 4.29 -12.70
N PRO A 256 13.95 4.33 -12.57
CA PRO A 256 14.83 4.86 -13.61
C PRO A 256 14.60 4.20 -14.97
N ALA A 257 14.72 4.98 -16.05
CA ALA A 257 14.42 4.50 -17.41
C ALA A 257 15.38 3.41 -17.89
N ASP A 258 16.58 3.33 -17.31
CA ASP A 258 17.61 2.34 -17.61
C ASP A 258 17.67 1.19 -16.59
N ASP A 259 16.70 1.11 -15.67
CA ASP A 259 16.65 0.04 -14.66
C ASP A 259 16.49 -1.33 -15.33
N PRO A 260 17.28 -2.35 -14.92
CA PRO A 260 17.22 -3.69 -15.49
C PRO A 260 15.86 -4.39 -15.33
N LEU A 261 15.02 -3.99 -14.39
CA LEU A 261 13.67 -4.55 -14.23
C LEU A 261 12.80 -4.36 -15.47
N TRP A 262 12.98 -3.25 -16.23
CA TRP A 262 12.23 -3.02 -17.48
C TRP A 262 12.47 -4.07 -18.56
N SER A 263 13.67 -4.65 -18.60
CA SER A 263 14.09 -5.61 -19.64
C SER A 263 14.17 -7.05 -19.15
N THR A 264 13.95 -7.31 -17.85
CA THR A 264 14.03 -8.67 -17.29
C THR A 264 12.80 -9.50 -17.69
N PRO A 265 12.99 -10.62 -18.40
CA PRO A 265 11.88 -11.46 -18.79
C PRO A 265 11.09 -11.99 -17.59
N GLY A 266 9.77 -11.87 -17.66
CA GLY A 266 8.89 -12.31 -16.58
C GLY A 266 8.61 -11.24 -15.51
N VAL A 267 9.22 -10.06 -15.61
CA VAL A 267 8.86 -8.90 -14.80
C VAL A 267 7.74 -8.13 -15.47
N TYR A 268 6.72 -7.77 -14.69
CA TYR A 268 5.64 -6.87 -15.07
C TYR A 268 5.69 -5.67 -14.14
N VAL A 269 5.91 -4.50 -14.70
CA VAL A 269 6.02 -3.23 -13.97
C VAL A 269 4.73 -2.45 -14.08
N THR A 270 4.22 -1.97 -12.95
CA THR A 270 3.21 -0.90 -12.88
C THR A 270 3.78 0.26 -12.08
N SER A 271 3.10 1.41 -12.07
CA SER A 271 3.69 2.66 -11.57
C SER A 271 2.96 3.14 -10.32
N HIS A 272 3.01 2.33 -9.24
CA HIS A 272 2.39 2.59 -7.94
C HIS A 272 0.87 2.87 -8.08
N THR A 273 0.18 2.01 -8.85
CA THR A 273 -1.23 2.17 -9.24
C THR A 273 -2.15 1.08 -8.72
N ALA A 274 -1.63 0.12 -7.93
CA ALA A 274 -2.40 -1.02 -7.41
C ALA A 274 -3.58 -0.62 -6.53
N GLY A 275 -3.46 0.49 -5.81
CA GLY A 275 -4.47 0.98 -4.87
C GLY A 275 -4.82 2.44 -5.13
N PRO A 276 -5.62 2.77 -6.16
CA PRO A 276 -6.09 4.14 -6.35
C PRO A 276 -6.91 4.58 -5.13
N THR A 277 -6.71 5.83 -4.72
CA THR A 277 -7.48 6.42 -3.61
C THR A 277 -8.94 6.63 -4.03
N PRO A 278 -9.92 6.02 -3.35
CA PRO A 278 -11.33 6.29 -3.65
C PRO A 278 -11.72 7.67 -3.08
N ASP A 279 -12.16 8.58 -3.93
CA ASP A 279 -12.47 9.97 -3.54
C ASP A 279 -13.51 10.06 -2.42
N GLU A 280 -14.57 9.27 -2.51
CA GLU A 280 -15.63 9.22 -1.50
C GLU A 280 -15.10 8.78 -0.14
N ALA A 281 -14.14 7.85 -0.12
CA ALA A 281 -13.58 7.32 1.11
C ALA A 281 -12.71 8.36 1.86
N VAL A 282 -12.09 9.29 1.15
CA VAL A 282 -11.35 10.39 1.80
C VAL A 282 -12.30 11.21 2.66
N ALA A 283 -13.44 11.60 2.11
CA ALA A 283 -14.44 12.40 2.83
C ALA A 283 -15.03 11.63 4.01
N GLU A 284 -15.36 10.34 3.85
CA GLU A 284 -15.93 9.50 4.92
C GLU A 284 -14.95 9.31 6.10
N VAL A 285 -13.69 9.00 5.81
CA VAL A 285 -12.66 8.81 6.84
C VAL A 285 -12.36 10.14 7.54
N PHE A 286 -12.27 11.22 6.77
CA PHE A 286 -12.08 12.56 7.32
C PHE A 286 -13.25 12.97 8.22
N GLU A 287 -14.50 12.80 7.80
CA GLU A 287 -15.69 13.13 8.58
C GLU A 287 -15.72 12.37 9.93
N ARG A 288 -15.42 11.08 9.89
CA ARG A 288 -15.36 10.25 11.10
C ARG A 288 -14.35 10.79 12.11
N ASN A 289 -13.14 11.11 11.64
CA ASN A 289 -12.08 11.65 12.48
C ASN A 289 -12.34 13.12 12.89
N LEU A 290 -12.93 13.94 12.02
CA LEU A 290 -13.29 15.31 12.33
C LEU A 290 -14.33 15.38 13.48
N LYS A 291 -15.33 14.50 13.47
CA LYS A 291 -16.31 14.39 14.56
C LYS A 291 -15.63 14.08 15.90
N ARG A 292 -14.68 13.13 15.89
CA ARG A 292 -13.91 12.74 17.09
C ARG A 292 -12.98 13.87 17.57
N TYR A 293 -12.29 14.51 16.61
CA TYR A 293 -11.41 15.64 16.91
C TYR A 293 -12.16 16.78 17.61
N ILE A 294 -13.34 17.15 17.09
CA ILE A 294 -14.19 18.21 17.68
C ILE A 294 -14.71 17.80 19.07
N ALA A 295 -15.01 16.51 19.28
CA ALA A 295 -15.45 15.97 20.55
C ALA A 295 -14.32 15.80 21.59
N GLY A 296 -13.06 15.99 21.18
CA GLY A 296 -11.90 15.72 22.05
C GLY A 296 -11.66 14.22 22.30
N GLU A 297 -12.19 13.36 21.43
CA GLU A 297 -12.02 11.91 21.51
C GLU A 297 -10.76 11.46 20.76
N PRO A 298 -10.16 10.30 21.12
CA PRO A 298 -9.04 9.72 20.37
C PRO A 298 -9.41 9.48 18.92
N LEU A 299 -8.54 9.86 17.97
CA LEU A 299 -8.76 9.65 16.54
C LEU A 299 -8.66 8.15 16.19
N THR A 300 -9.47 7.73 15.23
CA THR A 300 -9.40 6.36 14.70
C THR A 300 -8.15 6.21 13.84
N ASP A 301 -7.43 5.10 14.01
CA ASP A 301 -6.23 4.77 13.24
C ASP A 301 -5.05 5.76 13.39
N ALA A 302 -5.03 6.58 14.43
CA ALA A 302 -3.90 7.45 14.70
C ALA A 302 -2.60 6.62 14.88
N VAL A 303 -1.56 7.06 14.20
CA VAL A 303 -0.26 6.40 14.26
C VAL A 303 0.41 6.70 15.59
N ARG A 304 1.01 5.67 16.19
CA ARG A 304 1.79 5.83 17.41
C ARG A 304 3.17 6.38 17.08
N ALA A 305 3.61 7.38 17.83
CA ALA A 305 4.96 7.90 17.71
C ALA A 305 6.00 6.76 17.74
N GLY A 306 6.92 6.75 16.76
CA GLY A 306 7.99 5.76 16.66
C GLY A 306 7.64 4.42 15.99
N ARG A 307 6.38 4.17 15.56
CA ARG A 307 6.00 2.92 14.86
C ARG A 307 5.91 3.05 13.33
N GLY A 308 5.78 4.23 12.77
CA GLY A 308 5.78 4.47 11.31
C GLY A 308 4.56 3.94 10.54
N TYR A 309 3.59 3.25 11.19
CA TYR A 309 2.38 2.70 10.55
C TYR A 309 1.25 2.45 11.55
#